data_d39bde6ee73d04b4a7441e607fb3df39
#
_entry.id   d39bde6ee73d04b4a7441e607fb3df39
#
_cell.length_a   1.000
_cell.length_b   1.000
_cell.length_c   1.000
_cell.angle_alpha   90.00
_cell.angle_beta   90.00
_cell.angle_gamma   90.00
#
_symmetry.space_group_name_H-M   'P 1'
#
loop_
_entity.id
_entity.type
_entity.pdbx_description
1 polymer ?
#
loop_
_entity_poly.entity_id
_entity_poly.type
_entity_poly.pdbx_seq_one_letter_code
_entity_poly.pdbx_strand_id
1 'polypeptide(L)'
;MEQKTYTFDEALQASIPYFEGDELAAKVWINKYALKDSYGNIYEKTPDDMHWRLANEIARIESKYPNALTADELFELMRNFKYIVPQGSPMTGIGNHHQIASLSNCFVIGFTGESDSYGAVIKIDEEQVQLMKRRGGVGHDLSHIRPNGSPVKNSALTSTGIVPFMERYSNSTREVAQDGRRGALMLSVSIKHPDAESFIDAKLEQGKVTGANVSVKIHDDFMNAIINKVPYVQQYPVFSKEPKFKKEIDAEQLWKKIVHNAWKSAEPGVLFWDTIIKESLPDCYADLGYQTVSTNPCGEIPLCSYDSCRLLALNLYSYVENPFTSEAKFNFELFKKHSQLAQKIMDDIIDLEMEKIDKILEKIASDPEDASIKLTEEQLWLKIKNKTEKGRRTGVGTTAEGDMLAALGLRYGSEKATEFSELVHKTLAIEAYRSSVTMAKERGAFEVYDTEREKNNPFVLRLKDADPELYSEMAKYGRRNIACLTIAPTGTTS
;
A
#
# COMPACT_ATOMS: atom_id res chain seq x y z
N MET A 1 6.97 -34.00 -16.44
CA MET A 1 7.10 -34.61 -15.10
C MET A 1 5.95 -34.11 -14.26
N GLU A 2 5.16 -35.00 -13.65
CA GLU A 2 4.13 -34.59 -12.69
C GLU A 2 4.82 -33.87 -11.53
N GLN A 3 4.36 -32.66 -11.20
CA GLN A 3 4.89 -31.88 -10.09
C GLN A 3 4.47 -32.57 -8.80
N LYS A 4 5.41 -32.80 -7.88
CA LYS A 4 5.17 -33.50 -6.62
C LYS A 4 4.22 -32.66 -5.75
N THR A 5 3.21 -33.31 -5.17
CA THR A 5 2.28 -32.71 -4.23
C THR A 5 2.43 -33.32 -2.84
N TYR A 6 1.98 -32.58 -1.85
CA TYR A 6 2.02 -32.96 -0.44
C TYR A 6 0.63 -32.83 0.19
N THR A 7 0.33 -33.68 1.14
CA THR A 7 -0.83 -33.50 2.01
C THR A 7 -0.57 -32.38 3.01
N PHE A 8 -1.65 -31.85 3.60
CA PHE A 8 -1.53 -30.84 4.67
C PHE A 8 -0.67 -31.36 5.85
N ASP A 9 -0.86 -32.61 6.26
CA ASP A 9 -0.13 -33.20 7.37
C ASP A 9 1.37 -33.39 7.03
N GLU A 10 1.71 -33.81 5.81
CA GLU A 10 3.13 -33.91 5.39
C GLU A 10 3.82 -32.56 5.40
N ALA A 11 3.16 -31.50 4.89
CA ALA A 11 3.69 -30.14 4.90
C ALA A 11 3.79 -29.60 6.35
N LEU A 12 2.79 -29.87 7.20
CA LEU A 12 2.78 -29.45 8.60
C LEU A 12 3.93 -30.08 9.38
N GLN A 13 4.09 -31.40 9.32
CA GLN A 13 5.16 -32.10 10.03
C GLN A 13 6.56 -31.66 9.58
N ALA A 14 6.72 -31.33 8.30
CA ALA A 14 7.98 -30.80 7.78
C ALA A 14 8.26 -29.35 8.17
N SER A 15 7.22 -28.54 8.35
CA SER A 15 7.34 -27.10 8.63
C SER A 15 7.45 -26.78 10.13
N ILE A 16 6.92 -27.59 11.03
CA ILE A 16 7.05 -27.39 12.49
C ILE A 16 8.52 -27.21 12.92
N PRO A 17 9.49 -28.07 12.51
CA PRO A 17 10.89 -27.84 12.85
C PRO A 17 11.48 -26.54 12.26
N TYR A 18 11.01 -26.13 11.08
CA TYR A 18 11.42 -24.86 10.45
C TYR A 18 11.05 -23.64 11.31
N PHE A 19 9.90 -23.68 11.97
CA PHE A 19 9.42 -22.66 12.90
C PHE A 19 9.76 -22.97 14.37
N GLU A 20 10.85 -23.73 14.63
CA GLU A 20 11.35 -24.02 15.98
C GLU A 20 10.30 -24.65 16.91
N GLY A 21 9.35 -25.37 16.35
CA GLY A 21 8.27 -26.04 17.09
C GLY A 21 6.95 -25.23 17.14
N ASP A 22 6.89 -24.05 16.53
CA ASP A 22 5.64 -23.27 16.45
C ASP A 22 4.72 -23.84 15.38
N GLU A 23 3.78 -24.69 15.84
CA GLU A 23 2.76 -25.31 14.99
C GLU A 23 1.78 -24.28 14.40
N LEU A 24 1.50 -23.17 15.11
CA LEU A 24 0.60 -22.13 14.62
C LEU A 24 1.22 -21.39 13.43
N ALA A 25 2.50 -21.02 13.52
CA ALA A 25 3.24 -20.40 12.42
C ALA A 25 3.28 -21.32 11.20
N ALA A 26 3.55 -22.64 11.39
CA ALA A 26 3.53 -23.62 10.32
C ALA A 26 2.16 -23.72 9.63
N LYS A 27 1.07 -23.79 10.40
CA LYS A 27 -0.32 -23.80 9.88
C LYS A 27 -0.65 -22.53 9.11
N VAL A 28 -0.24 -21.37 9.62
CA VAL A 28 -0.47 -20.08 8.96
C VAL A 28 0.26 -20.02 7.63
N TRP A 29 1.55 -20.46 7.60
CA TRP A 29 2.31 -20.51 6.36
C TRP A 29 1.65 -21.43 5.32
N ILE A 30 1.27 -22.65 5.67
CA ILE A 30 0.62 -23.58 4.74
C ILE A 30 -0.70 -23.00 4.21
N ASN A 31 -1.52 -22.45 5.08
CA ASN A 31 -2.85 -21.96 4.69
C ASN A 31 -2.79 -20.70 3.82
N LYS A 32 -1.79 -19.81 4.03
CA LYS A 32 -1.78 -18.49 3.39
C LYS A 32 -0.73 -18.31 2.31
N TYR A 33 0.41 -19.02 2.39
CA TYR A 33 1.60 -18.71 1.57
C TYR A 33 2.13 -19.86 0.74
N ALA A 34 1.98 -21.10 1.18
CA ALA A 34 2.41 -22.26 0.41
C ALA A 34 1.72 -22.31 -0.95
N LEU A 35 2.45 -22.69 -1.99
CA LEU A 35 1.93 -22.82 -3.34
C LEU A 35 0.86 -23.91 -3.42
N LYS A 36 -0.34 -23.52 -3.82
CA LYS A 36 -1.52 -24.39 -3.94
C LYS A 36 -2.27 -24.13 -5.22
N ASP A 37 -2.95 -25.18 -5.72
CA ASP A 37 -3.93 -25.04 -6.81
C ASP A 37 -5.37 -24.88 -6.26
N SER A 38 -6.33 -24.74 -7.17
CA SER A 38 -7.77 -24.61 -6.83
C SER A 38 -8.40 -25.91 -6.30
N TYR A 39 -7.71 -27.04 -6.38
CA TYR A 39 -8.14 -28.34 -5.85
C TYR A 39 -7.59 -28.62 -4.45
N GLY A 40 -6.76 -27.73 -3.91
CA GLY A 40 -6.14 -27.85 -2.60
C GLY A 40 -4.85 -28.67 -2.57
N ASN A 41 -4.29 -29.03 -3.73
CA ASN A 41 -2.98 -29.67 -3.79
C ASN A 41 -1.89 -28.69 -3.37
N ILE A 42 -1.01 -29.09 -2.47
CA ILE A 42 0.10 -28.30 -1.95
C ILE A 42 1.37 -28.72 -2.68
N TYR A 43 2.09 -27.77 -3.26
CA TYR A 43 3.31 -28.01 -4.07
C TYR A 43 4.60 -27.68 -3.33
N GLU A 44 4.50 -27.08 -2.16
CA GLU A 44 5.64 -26.70 -1.31
C GLU A 44 5.56 -27.43 0.03
N LYS A 45 6.63 -28.09 0.43
CA LYS A 45 6.68 -28.87 1.66
C LYS A 45 7.08 -28.03 2.86
N THR A 46 7.97 -27.05 2.65
CA THR A 46 8.51 -26.16 3.68
C THR A 46 8.61 -24.73 3.17
N PRO A 47 8.79 -23.72 4.04
CA PRO A 47 9.07 -22.34 3.62
C PRO A 47 10.31 -22.18 2.74
N ASP A 48 11.30 -23.08 2.81
CA ASP A 48 12.46 -23.04 1.92
C ASP A 48 12.06 -23.27 0.45
N ASP A 49 11.09 -24.15 0.17
CA ASP A 49 10.57 -24.34 -1.20
C ASP A 49 9.96 -23.05 -1.73
N MET A 50 9.21 -22.32 -0.89
CA MET A 50 8.67 -21.01 -1.22
C MET A 50 9.79 -19.99 -1.48
N HIS A 51 10.81 -19.91 -0.61
CA HIS A 51 11.91 -18.98 -0.79
C HIS A 51 12.70 -19.28 -2.08
N TRP A 52 12.89 -20.56 -2.43
CA TRP A 52 13.49 -20.93 -3.72
C TRP A 52 12.63 -20.52 -4.91
N ARG A 53 11.31 -20.67 -4.84
CA ARG A 53 10.39 -20.18 -5.89
C ARG A 53 10.55 -18.69 -6.11
N LEU A 54 10.56 -17.92 -5.02
CA LEU A 54 10.75 -16.47 -5.07
C LEU A 54 12.13 -16.11 -5.66
N ALA A 55 13.19 -16.71 -5.14
CA ALA A 55 14.58 -16.46 -5.54
C ALA A 55 14.80 -16.74 -7.04
N ASN A 56 14.31 -17.87 -7.54
CA ASN A 56 14.44 -18.24 -8.94
C ASN A 56 13.74 -17.25 -9.89
N GLU A 57 12.54 -16.81 -9.54
CA GLU A 57 11.79 -15.87 -10.38
C GLU A 57 12.40 -14.46 -10.36
N ILE A 58 12.88 -13.99 -9.21
CA ILE A 58 13.58 -12.71 -9.10
C ILE A 58 14.90 -12.78 -9.87
N ALA A 59 15.69 -13.86 -9.73
CA ALA A 59 16.93 -14.06 -10.48
C ALA A 59 16.70 -14.10 -11.99
N ARG A 60 15.57 -14.65 -12.44
CA ARG A 60 15.17 -14.64 -13.85
C ARG A 60 15.00 -13.21 -14.38
N ILE A 61 14.41 -12.32 -13.58
CA ILE A 61 14.31 -10.89 -13.94
C ILE A 61 15.69 -10.22 -13.89
N GLU A 62 16.45 -10.43 -12.82
CA GLU A 62 17.79 -9.88 -12.64
C GLU A 62 18.73 -10.20 -13.83
N SER A 63 18.60 -11.40 -14.41
CA SER A 63 19.41 -11.83 -15.55
C SER A 63 19.27 -10.94 -16.80
N LYS A 64 18.25 -10.09 -16.85
CA LYS A 64 18.03 -9.11 -17.92
C LYS A 64 18.89 -7.83 -17.75
N TYR A 65 19.49 -7.66 -16.57
CA TYR A 65 20.15 -6.41 -16.16
C TYR A 65 21.64 -6.63 -15.79
N PRO A 66 22.44 -5.57 -15.78
CA PRO A 66 23.81 -5.62 -15.27
C PRO A 66 23.85 -5.97 -13.78
N ASN A 67 24.96 -6.57 -13.32
CA ASN A 67 25.18 -6.90 -11.92
C ASN A 67 24.06 -7.74 -11.30
N ALA A 68 23.59 -8.74 -12.05
CA ALA A 68 22.49 -9.61 -11.66
C ALA A 68 22.78 -10.38 -10.37
N LEU A 69 21.80 -10.42 -9.47
CA LEU A 69 21.82 -11.31 -8.30
C LEU A 69 21.48 -12.74 -8.72
N THR A 70 22.21 -13.69 -8.16
CA THR A 70 21.94 -15.12 -8.35
C THR A 70 20.77 -15.60 -7.48
N ALA A 71 20.17 -16.73 -7.85
CA ALA A 71 19.09 -17.32 -7.03
C ALA A 71 19.61 -17.73 -5.63
N ASP A 72 20.85 -18.19 -5.52
CA ASP A 72 21.45 -18.54 -4.22
C ASP A 72 21.60 -17.31 -3.32
N GLU A 73 22.08 -16.18 -3.84
CA GLU A 73 22.17 -14.91 -3.09
C GLU A 73 20.81 -14.43 -2.62
N LEU A 74 19.81 -14.49 -3.50
CA LEU A 74 18.43 -14.10 -3.18
C LEU A 74 17.80 -15.02 -2.14
N PHE A 75 18.03 -16.33 -2.25
CA PHE A 75 17.57 -17.31 -1.27
C PHE A 75 18.13 -17.03 0.13
N GLU A 76 19.44 -16.80 0.25
CA GLU A 76 20.10 -16.52 1.54
C GLU A 76 19.61 -15.20 2.18
N LEU A 77 19.21 -14.21 1.37
CA LEU A 77 18.59 -12.97 1.88
C LEU A 77 17.20 -13.19 2.49
N MET A 78 16.43 -14.15 1.95
CA MET A 78 15.03 -14.40 2.34
C MET A 78 14.90 -15.57 3.33
N ARG A 79 15.82 -16.54 3.29
CA ARG A 79 15.76 -17.77 4.09
C ARG A 79 15.51 -17.48 5.57
N ASN A 80 14.65 -18.30 6.19
CA ASN A 80 14.21 -18.15 7.58
C ASN A 80 13.55 -16.79 7.88
N PHE A 81 13.04 -16.07 6.86
CA PHE A 81 12.54 -14.70 7.00
C PHE A 81 13.55 -13.76 7.66
N LYS A 82 14.86 -14.03 7.46
CA LYS A 82 15.93 -13.43 8.26
C LYS A 82 16.13 -11.95 7.94
N TYR A 83 16.37 -11.59 6.69
CA TYR A 83 16.76 -10.23 6.35
C TYR A 83 15.71 -9.50 5.50
N ILE A 84 15.28 -10.12 4.40
CA ILE A 84 14.37 -9.55 3.42
C ILE A 84 13.11 -10.42 3.34
N VAL A 85 11.96 -9.82 3.60
CA VAL A 85 10.67 -10.52 3.66
C VAL A 85 9.70 -9.87 2.68
N PRO A 86 9.51 -10.42 1.47
CA PRO A 86 8.40 -10.03 0.61
C PRO A 86 7.07 -10.27 1.33
N GLN A 87 6.11 -9.35 1.22
CA GLN A 87 4.90 -9.39 2.03
C GLN A 87 3.64 -9.58 1.19
N GLY A 88 2.71 -10.37 1.71
CA GLY A 88 1.37 -10.54 1.13
C GLY A 88 1.39 -11.07 -0.31
N SER A 89 0.97 -10.25 -1.27
CA SER A 89 0.82 -10.67 -2.67
C SER A 89 2.13 -11.07 -3.36
N PRO A 90 3.27 -10.38 -3.17
CA PRO A 90 4.56 -10.86 -3.67
C PRO A 90 4.91 -12.27 -3.17
N MET A 91 4.78 -12.54 -1.87
CA MET A 91 5.12 -13.84 -1.29
C MET A 91 4.27 -14.98 -1.86
N THR A 92 2.97 -14.76 -2.07
CA THR A 92 2.06 -15.78 -2.58
C THR A 92 2.04 -15.89 -4.09
N GLY A 93 2.30 -14.78 -4.80
CA GLY A 93 2.03 -14.65 -6.24
C GLY A 93 3.25 -14.84 -7.14
N ILE A 94 4.48 -14.53 -6.66
CA ILE A 94 5.70 -14.71 -7.45
C ILE A 94 5.87 -16.21 -7.76
N GLY A 95 6.05 -16.56 -9.04
CA GLY A 95 6.19 -17.96 -9.47
C GLY A 95 4.92 -18.81 -9.34
N ASN A 96 3.80 -18.25 -8.87
CA ASN A 96 2.53 -18.95 -8.80
C ASN A 96 1.82 -18.91 -10.17
N HIS A 97 1.66 -20.09 -10.78
CA HIS A 97 0.97 -20.29 -12.06
C HIS A 97 -0.46 -20.81 -11.91
N HIS A 98 -0.88 -21.19 -10.70
CA HIS A 98 -2.20 -21.74 -10.42
C HIS A 98 -3.26 -20.64 -10.21
N GLN A 99 -2.83 -19.42 -9.89
CA GLN A 99 -3.70 -18.28 -9.66
C GLN A 99 -3.33 -17.12 -10.58
N ILE A 100 -4.33 -16.55 -11.26
CA ILE A 100 -4.19 -15.33 -12.05
C ILE A 100 -4.50 -14.15 -11.13
N ALA A 101 -3.48 -13.64 -10.46
CA ALA A 101 -3.57 -12.58 -9.48
C ALA A 101 -2.42 -11.57 -9.63
N SER A 102 -2.61 -10.37 -9.11
CA SER A 102 -1.60 -9.32 -9.03
C SER A 102 -0.60 -9.57 -7.90
N LEU A 103 0.62 -9.06 -8.05
CA LEU A 103 1.62 -8.97 -6.99
C LEU A 103 1.45 -7.69 -6.15
N SER A 104 0.57 -6.78 -6.54
CA SER A 104 0.28 -5.58 -5.78
C SER A 104 -0.61 -5.90 -4.59
N ASN A 105 -0.26 -5.37 -3.43
CA ASN A 105 -1.02 -5.56 -2.20
C ASN A 105 -2.23 -4.63 -2.15
N CYS A 106 -2.05 -3.40 -2.64
CA CYS A 106 -3.02 -2.32 -2.48
C CYS A 106 -3.09 -1.43 -3.72
N PHE A 107 -4.28 -0.89 -3.94
CA PHE A 107 -4.61 0.02 -5.04
C PHE A 107 -5.43 1.19 -4.53
N VAL A 108 -5.35 2.31 -5.23
CA VAL A 108 -6.33 3.38 -5.13
C VAL A 108 -7.01 3.55 -6.47
N ILE A 109 -8.32 3.70 -6.46
CA ILE A 109 -9.15 3.97 -7.63
C ILE A 109 -9.96 5.25 -7.40
N GLY A 110 -10.70 5.67 -8.39
CA GLY A 110 -11.60 6.82 -8.31
C GLY A 110 -11.27 7.90 -9.31
N PHE A 111 -11.94 9.01 -9.16
CA PHE A 111 -11.86 10.15 -10.09
C PHE A 111 -11.16 11.32 -9.43
N THR A 112 -10.44 12.08 -10.23
CA THR A 112 -10.05 13.44 -9.91
C THR A 112 -11.17 14.39 -10.44
N GLY A 113 -11.87 15.08 -9.54
CA GLY A 113 -12.93 16.01 -9.90
C GLY A 113 -14.35 15.57 -9.56
N GLU A 114 -15.34 16.23 -10.18
CA GLU A 114 -16.77 16.01 -9.91
C GLU A 114 -17.32 14.82 -10.72
N SER A 115 -17.40 13.63 -10.12
CA SER A 115 -17.95 12.43 -10.75
C SER A 115 -18.90 11.74 -9.78
N ASP A 116 -20.13 12.28 -9.64
CA ASP A 116 -21.11 11.85 -8.66
C ASP A 116 -22.39 11.24 -9.28
N SER A 117 -22.35 10.89 -10.56
CA SER A 117 -23.45 10.15 -11.20
C SER A 117 -23.52 8.71 -10.71
N TYR A 118 -24.72 8.10 -10.78
CA TYR A 118 -24.87 6.66 -10.54
C TYR A 118 -23.93 5.82 -11.41
N GLY A 119 -23.69 6.23 -12.66
CA GLY A 119 -22.73 5.56 -13.53
C GLY A 119 -21.31 5.58 -12.93
N ALA A 120 -20.85 6.71 -12.41
CA ALA A 120 -19.54 6.82 -11.76
C ALA A 120 -19.48 5.99 -10.46
N VAL A 121 -20.51 6.04 -9.62
CA VAL A 121 -20.59 5.27 -8.38
C VAL A 121 -20.55 3.76 -8.64
N ILE A 122 -21.35 3.28 -9.60
CA ILE A 122 -21.40 1.84 -9.95
C ILE A 122 -20.10 1.40 -10.60
N LYS A 123 -19.48 2.24 -11.44
CA LYS A 123 -18.18 1.93 -12.05
C LYS A 123 -17.08 1.73 -11.00
N ILE A 124 -17.03 2.58 -9.96
CA ILE A 124 -16.07 2.40 -8.85
C ILE A 124 -16.34 1.09 -8.11
N ASP A 125 -17.60 0.74 -7.88
CA ASP A 125 -17.98 -0.52 -7.22
C ASP A 125 -17.53 -1.74 -8.04
N GLU A 126 -17.73 -1.71 -9.35
CA GLU A 126 -17.25 -2.74 -10.25
C GLU A 126 -15.72 -2.81 -10.28
N GLU A 127 -15.02 -1.69 -10.45
CA GLU A 127 -13.54 -1.63 -10.41
C GLU A 127 -13.00 -2.17 -9.08
N GLN A 128 -13.64 -1.86 -7.94
CA GLN A 128 -13.28 -2.38 -6.62
C GLN A 128 -13.33 -3.90 -6.56
N VAL A 129 -14.44 -4.50 -7.01
CA VAL A 129 -14.63 -5.96 -7.03
C VAL A 129 -13.61 -6.63 -7.97
N GLN A 130 -13.36 -6.05 -9.14
CA GLN A 130 -12.39 -6.58 -10.10
C GLN A 130 -10.96 -6.61 -9.53
N LEU A 131 -10.57 -5.62 -8.71
CA LEU A 131 -9.28 -5.63 -8.02
C LEU A 131 -9.23 -6.64 -6.88
N MET A 132 -10.30 -6.69 -6.07
CA MET A 132 -10.35 -7.58 -4.92
C MET A 132 -10.29 -9.05 -5.33
N LYS A 133 -10.94 -9.46 -6.44
CA LYS A 133 -10.83 -10.84 -6.95
C LYS A 133 -9.41 -11.20 -7.41
N ARG A 134 -8.53 -10.21 -7.63
CA ARG A 134 -7.10 -10.38 -7.98
C ARG A 134 -6.18 -10.14 -6.77
N ARG A 135 -6.68 -10.23 -5.53
CA ARG A 135 -6.00 -10.12 -4.24
C ARG A 135 -5.64 -8.69 -3.83
N GLY A 136 -6.05 -7.65 -4.52
CA GLY A 136 -5.80 -6.26 -4.16
C GLY A 136 -6.68 -5.77 -3.01
N GLY A 137 -6.11 -5.03 -2.05
CA GLY A 137 -6.87 -4.13 -1.20
C GLY A 137 -7.13 -2.82 -1.95
N VAL A 138 -8.25 -2.15 -1.69
CA VAL A 138 -8.67 -0.97 -2.46
C VAL A 138 -8.96 0.20 -1.54
N GLY A 139 -8.56 1.41 -1.97
CA GLY A 139 -8.98 2.65 -1.35
C GLY A 139 -9.59 3.61 -2.37
N HIS A 140 -10.60 4.36 -1.97
CA HIS A 140 -11.13 5.46 -2.77
C HIS A 140 -11.78 6.55 -1.91
N ASP A 141 -11.96 7.72 -2.51
CA ASP A 141 -12.46 8.91 -1.85
C ASP A 141 -13.93 9.18 -2.21
N LEU A 142 -14.72 9.58 -1.24
CA LEU A 142 -16.13 9.89 -1.41
C LEU A 142 -16.42 11.39 -1.51
N SER A 143 -15.41 12.25 -1.42
CA SER A 143 -15.59 13.72 -1.40
C SER A 143 -16.17 14.27 -2.71
N HIS A 144 -16.17 13.48 -3.78
CA HIS A 144 -16.75 13.85 -5.08
C HIS A 144 -18.27 13.62 -5.15
N ILE A 145 -18.86 12.86 -4.22
CA ILE A 145 -20.29 12.59 -4.17
C ILE A 145 -21.01 13.78 -3.53
N ARG A 146 -22.09 14.26 -4.16
CA ARG A 146 -22.86 15.40 -3.63
C ARG A 146 -23.51 15.08 -2.28
N PRO A 147 -23.62 16.09 -1.39
CA PRO A 147 -24.15 15.87 -0.04
C PRO A 147 -25.65 15.59 -0.04
N ASN A 148 -26.11 15.03 1.08
CA ASN A 148 -27.51 14.79 1.35
C ASN A 148 -28.35 16.08 1.19
N GLY A 149 -29.54 15.95 0.61
CA GLY A 149 -30.45 17.05 0.34
C GLY A 149 -30.10 17.93 -0.85
N SER A 150 -28.92 17.72 -1.50
CA SER A 150 -28.61 18.44 -2.73
C SER A 150 -29.57 18.14 -3.86
N PRO A 151 -29.98 19.12 -4.67
CA PRO A 151 -30.94 18.92 -5.76
C PRO A 151 -30.34 17.99 -6.84
N VAL A 152 -31.16 17.07 -7.31
CA VAL A 152 -30.88 16.20 -8.46
C VAL A 152 -32.01 16.29 -9.49
N LYS A 153 -31.66 16.07 -10.76
CA LYS A 153 -32.63 16.14 -11.88
C LYS A 153 -33.19 14.75 -12.25
N ASN A 154 -33.35 13.88 -11.25
CA ASN A 154 -33.99 12.58 -11.44
C ASN A 154 -35.28 12.50 -10.57
N SER A 155 -35.93 11.33 -10.57
CA SER A 155 -37.18 11.11 -9.84
C SER A 155 -37.10 11.31 -8.31
N ALA A 156 -35.89 11.29 -7.72
CA ALA A 156 -35.69 11.48 -6.29
C ALA A 156 -35.72 12.96 -5.86
N LEU A 157 -35.50 13.89 -6.78
CA LEU A 157 -35.39 15.35 -6.58
C LEU A 157 -34.25 15.79 -5.69
N THR A 158 -33.85 14.98 -4.71
CA THR A 158 -32.75 15.25 -3.77
C THR A 158 -31.81 14.05 -3.63
N SER A 159 -30.53 14.31 -3.34
CA SER A 159 -29.51 13.32 -3.08
C SER A 159 -29.68 12.70 -1.68
N THR A 160 -29.36 11.43 -1.56
CA THR A 160 -29.29 10.71 -0.27
C THR A 160 -27.94 10.89 0.45
N GLY A 161 -26.98 11.59 -0.18
CA GLY A 161 -25.64 11.79 0.38
C GLY A 161 -24.72 10.57 0.26
N ILE A 162 -23.63 10.57 1.06
CA ILE A 162 -22.54 9.57 0.92
C ILE A 162 -22.82 8.26 1.65
N VAL A 163 -23.59 8.23 2.74
CA VAL A 163 -23.74 7.07 3.62
C VAL A 163 -24.30 5.82 2.89
N PRO A 164 -25.35 5.91 2.05
CA PRO A 164 -25.85 4.75 1.31
C PRO A 164 -24.77 4.13 0.37
N PHE A 165 -23.87 4.94 -0.16
CA PHE A 165 -22.77 4.44 -1.02
C PHE A 165 -21.65 3.80 -0.19
N MET A 166 -21.40 4.26 1.04
CA MET A 166 -20.52 3.55 1.97
C MET A 166 -21.01 2.12 2.26
N GLU A 167 -22.31 1.96 2.49
CA GLU A 167 -22.95 0.66 2.69
C GLU A 167 -22.78 -0.24 1.45
N ARG A 168 -23.01 0.31 0.27
CA ARG A 168 -22.86 -0.40 -1.00
C ARG A 168 -21.45 -0.95 -1.16
N TYR A 169 -20.43 -0.09 -1.09
CA TYR A 169 -19.03 -0.49 -1.25
C TYR A 169 -18.56 -1.46 -0.16
N SER A 170 -19.05 -1.27 1.07
CA SER A 170 -18.81 -2.20 2.16
C SER A 170 -19.41 -3.59 1.90
N ASN A 171 -20.60 -3.67 1.32
CA ASN A 171 -21.26 -4.95 0.99
C ASN A 171 -20.47 -5.67 -0.10
N SER A 172 -20.12 -5.01 -1.20
CA SER A 172 -19.34 -5.58 -2.30
C SER A 172 -18.00 -6.14 -1.81
N THR A 173 -17.34 -5.45 -0.85
CA THR A 173 -16.09 -5.93 -0.24
C THR A 173 -16.28 -7.27 0.48
N ARG A 174 -17.41 -7.47 1.14
CA ARG A 174 -17.68 -8.72 1.89
C ARG A 174 -18.01 -9.91 1.00
N GLU A 175 -18.47 -9.65 -0.22
CA GLU A 175 -18.83 -10.70 -1.18
C GLU A 175 -17.59 -11.37 -1.80
N VAL A 176 -16.46 -10.64 -1.88
CA VAL A 176 -15.24 -11.14 -2.54
C VAL A 176 -14.37 -11.94 -1.58
N ALA A 177 -14.24 -13.23 -1.84
CA ALA A 177 -13.28 -14.10 -1.16
C ALA A 177 -11.89 -14.03 -1.80
N GLN A 178 -10.83 -14.11 -0.98
CA GLN A 178 -9.44 -14.06 -1.41
C GLN A 178 -8.61 -15.20 -0.79
N ASP A 179 -9.06 -16.45 -0.90
CA ASP A 179 -8.37 -17.63 -0.35
C ASP A 179 -7.95 -17.42 1.13
N GLY A 180 -8.93 -17.49 2.02
CA GLY A 180 -8.73 -17.30 3.48
C GLY A 180 -8.56 -15.84 3.94
N ARG A 181 -8.65 -14.86 3.01
CA ARG A 181 -8.72 -13.42 3.32
C ARG A 181 -10.07 -12.87 2.88
N ARG A 182 -10.50 -11.79 3.51
CA ARG A 182 -11.60 -10.95 3.02
C ARG A 182 -11.04 -9.83 2.18
N GLY A 183 -11.84 -9.25 1.29
CA GLY A 183 -11.54 -7.99 0.64
C GLY A 183 -11.20 -6.92 1.70
N ALA A 184 -10.37 -5.96 1.36
CA ALA A 184 -10.00 -4.86 2.22
C ALA A 184 -10.28 -3.54 1.50
N LEU A 185 -10.98 -2.63 2.19
CA LEU A 185 -11.43 -1.35 1.64
C LEU A 185 -11.09 -0.20 2.57
N MET A 186 -10.62 0.93 2.00
CA MET A 186 -10.57 2.24 2.64
C MET A 186 -11.57 3.16 1.96
N LEU A 187 -12.44 3.76 2.74
CA LEU A 187 -13.27 4.88 2.33
C LEU A 187 -12.77 6.15 3.01
N SER A 188 -12.45 7.17 2.25
CA SER A 188 -12.04 8.46 2.79
C SER A 188 -13.01 9.58 2.40
N VAL A 189 -13.05 10.63 3.21
CA VAL A 189 -13.79 11.86 2.90
C VAL A 189 -13.03 13.07 3.43
N SER A 190 -13.09 14.20 2.71
CA SER A 190 -12.58 15.47 3.24
C SER A 190 -13.47 16.00 4.36
N ILE A 191 -12.87 16.53 5.43
CA ILE A 191 -13.58 17.23 6.49
C ILE A 191 -14.38 18.42 5.98
N LYS A 192 -14.02 18.96 4.81
CA LYS A 192 -14.74 20.04 4.11
C LYS A 192 -16.08 19.61 3.53
N HIS A 193 -16.30 18.30 3.39
CA HIS A 193 -17.53 17.79 2.82
C HIS A 193 -18.73 17.99 3.78
N PRO A 194 -19.90 18.47 3.33
CA PRO A 194 -21.06 18.69 4.21
C PRO A 194 -21.58 17.47 4.95
N ASP A 195 -21.39 16.27 4.38
CA ASP A 195 -21.76 14.99 5.01
C ASP A 195 -20.62 14.37 5.86
N ALA A 196 -19.52 15.09 6.11
CA ALA A 196 -18.40 14.54 6.90
C ALA A 196 -18.85 14.06 8.28
N GLU A 197 -19.80 14.75 8.93
CA GLU A 197 -20.34 14.34 10.21
C GLU A 197 -21.09 12.98 10.13
N SER A 198 -21.92 12.80 9.11
CA SER A 198 -22.63 11.52 8.90
C SER A 198 -21.67 10.38 8.54
N PHE A 199 -20.59 10.69 7.82
CA PHE A 199 -19.52 9.74 7.55
C PHE A 199 -18.81 9.29 8.85
N ILE A 200 -18.48 10.24 9.73
CA ILE A 200 -17.82 9.98 11.02
C ILE A 200 -18.70 9.07 11.91
N ASP A 201 -20.01 9.24 11.85
CA ASP A 201 -20.98 8.47 12.65
C ASP A 201 -21.35 7.12 12.00
N ALA A 202 -21.04 6.89 10.74
CA ALA A 202 -21.57 5.75 9.96
C ALA A 202 -21.27 4.37 10.56
N LYS A 203 -20.18 4.20 11.31
CA LYS A 203 -19.80 2.92 11.96
C LYS A 203 -20.19 2.81 13.43
N LEU A 204 -20.81 3.83 14.01
CA LEU A 204 -21.33 3.74 15.38
C LEU A 204 -22.54 2.81 15.50
N GLU A 205 -23.32 2.68 14.43
CA GLU A 205 -24.42 1.73 14.37
C GLU A 205 -23.88 0.32 14.09
N GLN A 206 -24.16 -0.58 15.00
CA GLN A 206 -23.67 -1.96 14.93
C GLN A 206 -24.14 -2.64 13.62
N GLY A 207 -23.21 -3.23 12.89
CA GLY A 207 -23.49 -3.96 11.65
C GLY A 207 -23.43 -3.11 10.38
N LYS A 208 -23.28 -1.77 10.46
CA LYS A 208 -23.12 -0.91 9.28
C LYS A 208 -21.66 -0.77 8.87
N VAL A 209 -21.41 -0.65 7.56
CA VAL A 209 -20.10 -0.41 6.93
C VAL A 209 -18.98 -1.32 7.46
N THR A 210 -19.31 -2.58 7.76
CA THR A 210 -18.37 -3.54 8.37
C THR A 210 -17.28 -4.05 7.44
N GLY A 211 -17.42 -3.85 6.14
CA GLY A 211 -16.46 -4.26 5.11
C GLY A 211 -15.44 -3.18 4.73
N ALA A 212 -15.44 -2.01 5.38
CA ALA A 212 -14.55 -0.92 5.07
C ALA A 212 -13.92 -0.30 6.31
N ASN A 213 -12.66 0.11 6.22
CA ASN A 213 -12.05 1.11 7.09
C ASN A 213 -12.48 2.50 6.62
N VAL A 214 -12.66 3.42 7.54
CA VAL A 214 -13.08 4.79 7.22
C VAL A 214 -12.10 5.80 7.80
N SER A 215 -11.70 6.80 6.99
CA SER A 215 -10.77 7.84 7.41
C SER A 215 -11.20 9.23 6.93
N VAL A 216 -11.02 10.22 7.78
CA VAL A 216 -11.32 11.63 7.47
C VAL A 216 -10.03 12.35 7.10
N LYS A 217 -10.05 13.03 5.96
CA LYS A 217 -8.97 13.92 5.53
C LYS A 217 -9.09 15.24 6.26
N ILE A 218 -8.18 15.48 7.19
CA ILE A 218 -8.10 16.71 7.98
C ILE A 218 -7.19 17.71 7.27
N HIS A 219 -7.69 18.91 7.07
CA HIS A 219 -6.96 20.02 6.45
C HIS A 219 -6.44 21.00 7.51
N ASP A 220 -5.36 21.72 7.20
CA ASP A 220 -4.75 22.69 8.11
C ASP A 220 -5.72 23.83 8.49
N ASP A 221 -6.59 24.26 7.56
CA ASP A 221 -7.60 25.27 7.83
C ASP A 221 -8.63 24.82 8.87
N PHE A 222 -8.99 23.53 8.91
CA PHE A 222 -9.86 22.97 9.93
C PHE A 222 -9.18 22.99 11.32
N MET A 223 -7.91 22.57 11.39
CA MET A 223 -7.15 22.62 12.65
C MET A 223 -6.95 24.05 13.14
N ASN A 224 -6.71 24.99 12.21
CA ASN A 224 -6.61 26.42 12.54
C ASN A 224 -7.94 26.98 13.05
N ALA A 225 -9.09 26.54 12.51
CA ALA A 225 -10.40 26.95 13.01
C ALA A 225 -10.62 26.49 14.47
N ILE A 226 -10.17 25.30 14.83
CA ILE A 226 -10.22 24.79 16.23
C ILE A 226 -9.33 25.65 17.14
N ILE A 227 -8.08 25.89 16.74
CA ILE A 227 -7.10 26.67 17.54
C ILE A 227 -7.62 28.09 17.78
N ASN A 228 -8.15 28.72 16.75
CA ASN A 228 -8.64 30.10 16.80
C ASN A 228 -10.08 30.24 17.30
N LYS A 229 -10.78 29.10 17.56
CA LYS A 229 -12.18 29.05 18.01
C LYS A 229 -13.13 29.83 17.10
N VAL A 230 -12.97 29.62 15.80
CA VAL A 230 -13.84 30.24 14.77
C VAL A 230 -14.70 29.18 14.06
N PRO A 231 -15.89 29.55 13.55
CA PRO A 231 -16.68 28.64 12.73
C PRO A 231 -15.91 28.14 11.50
N TYR A 232 -16.20 26.91 11.09
CA TYR A 232 -15.63 26.30 9.90
C TYR A 232 -16.70 26.10 8.83
N VAL A 233 -16.37 26.39 7.58
CA VAL A 233 -17.31 26.24 6.47
C VAL A 233 -17.02 24.97 5.69
N GLN A 234 -17.93 24.03 5.76
CA GLN A 234 -17.99 22.88 4.84
C GLN A 234 -18.63 23.31 3.54
N GLN A 235 -18.21 22.69 2.42
CA GLN A 235 -18.69 23.08 1.10
C GLN A 235 -18.71 21.92 0.09
N TYR A 236 -19.53 22.08 -0.94
CA TYR A 236 -19.56 21.17 -2.09
C TYR A 236 -19.75 21.96 -3.40
N PRO A 237 -19.00 21.67 -4.48
CA PRO A 237 -17.86 20.74 -4.50
C PRO A 237 -16.73 21.18 -3.57
N VAL A 238 -16.05 20.19 -2.97
CA VAL A 238 -15.14 20.40 -1.83
C VAL A 238 -14.02 21.40 -2.12
N PHE A 239 -13.45 21.34 -3.33
CA PHE A 239 -12.32 22.20 -3.73
C PHE A 239 -12.70 23.32 -4.70
N SER A 240 -14.03 23.55 -4.92
CA SER A 240 -14.50 24.62 -5.80
C SER A 240 -14.29 25.99 -5.18
N LYS A 241 -13.87 26.96 -6.00
CA LYS A 241 -13.87 28.39 -5.60
C LYS A 241 -15.29 28.97 -5.53
N GLU A 242 -16.22 28.34 -6.26
CA GLU A 242 -17.65 28.73 -6.32
C GLU A 242 -18.52 27.54 -5.91
N PRO A 243 -18.53 27.17 -4.62
CA PRO A 243 -19.28 26.01 -4.15
C PRO A 243 -20.80 26.27 -4.25
N LYS A 244 -21.52 25.22 -4.67
CA LYS A 244 -22.99 25.23 -4.81
C LYS A 244 -23.70 25.02 -3.47
N PHE A 245 -23.01 24.47 -2.48
CA PHE A 245 -23.53 24.18 -1.15
C PHE A 245 -22.50 24.61 -0.10
N LYS A 246 -22.97 25.26 0.96
CA LYS A 246 -22.13 25.62 2.13
C LYS A 246 -22.89 25.32 3.41
N LYS A 247 -22.16 24.87 4.43
CA LYS A 247 -22.66 24.60 5.77
C LYS A 247 -21.64 25.09 6.79
N GLU A 248 -22.04 26.00 7.66
CA GLU A 248 -21.19 26.43 8.79
C GLU A 248 -21.34 25.43 9.94
N ILE A 249 -20.22 25.06 10.56
CA ILE A 249 -20.15 24.12 11.68
C ILE A 249 -19.22 24.64 12.77
N ASP A 250 -19.38 24.09 13.98
CA ASP A 250 -18.42 24.20 15.06
C ASP A 250 -17.30 23.16 14.88
N ALA A 251 -16.10 23.64 14.51
CA ALA A 251 -14.95 22.76 14.26
C ALA A 251 -14.51 22.00 15.51
N GLU A 252 -14.55 22.62 16.70
CA GLU A 252 -14.15 21.98 17.95
C GLU A 252 -15.11 20.85 18.34
N GLN A 253 -16.42 21.06 18.19
CA GLN A 253 -17.41 20.00 18.44
C GLN A 253 -17.24 18.81 17.48
N LEU A 254 -17.00 19.07 16.18
CA LEU A 254 -16.78 17.99 15.22
C LEU A 254 -15.48 17.23 15.51
N TRP A 255 -14.41 17.91 15.93
CA TRP A 255 -13.17 17.27 16.33
C TRP A 255 -13.35 16.40 17.58
N LYS A 256 -14.05 16.88 18.60
CA LYS A 256 -14.40 16.10 19.80
C LYS A 256 -15.20 14.84 19.43
N LYS A 257 -16.11 14.95 18.45
CA LYS A 257 -16.87 13.78 17.93
C LYS A 257 -15.94 12.76 17.27
N ILE A 258 -15.00 13.18 16.41
CA ILE A 258 -13.99 12.29 15.80
C ILE A 258 -13.22 11.54 16.89
N VAL A 259 -12.68 12.25 17.88
CA VAL A 259 -11.94 11.65 18.98
C VAL A 259 -12.78 10.67 19.78
N HIS A 260 -14.05 11.05 20.10
CA HIS A 260 -14.96 10.18 20.83
C HIS A 260 -15.28 8.90 20.05
N ASN A 261 -15.59 9.01 18.76
CA ASN A 261 -15.91 7.86 17.92
C ASN A 261 -14.68 6.93 17.76
N ALA A 262 -13.50 7.48 17.56
CA ALA A 262 -12.26 6.72 17.49
C ALA A 262 -11.98 5.97 18.82
N TRP A 263 -12.22 6.61 19.96
CA TRP A 263 -12.12 5.95 21.26
C TRP A 263 -13.13 4.81 21.41
N LYS A 264 -14.36 5.00 20.94
CA LYS A 264 -15.46 4.04 21.12
C LYS A 264 -15.39 2.83 20.17
N SER A 265 -14.96 3.04 18.92
CA SER A 265 -15.04 2.04 17.84
C SER A 265 -13.73 1.86 17.06
N ALA A 266 -12.62 2.48 17.49
CA ALA A 266 -11.34 2.56 16.78
C ALA A 266 -11.41 3.25 15.40
N GLU A 267 -12.52 3.90 15.06
CA GLU A 267 -12.72 4.62 13.80
C GLU A 267 -13.59 5.87 14.03
N PRO A 268 -13.47 6.91 13.17
CA PRO A 268 -12.66 6.96 11.96
C PRO A 268 -11.16 7.13 12.25
N GLY A 269 -10.32 6.73 11.29
CA GLY A 269 -8.95 7.19 11.19
C GLY A 269 -8.88 8.66 10.78
N VAL A 270 -7.73 9.30 11.00
CA VAL A 270 -7.46 10.66 10.53
C VAL A 270 -6.25 10.68 9.60
N LEU A 271 -6.38 11.44 8.50
CA LEU A 271 -5.34 11.67 7.51
C LEU A 271 -5.06 13.18 7.49
N PHE A 272 -3.90 13.61 7.98
CA PHE A 272 -3.48 15.01 7.89
C PHE A 272 -3.11 15.35 6.45
N TRP A 273 -4.15 15.71 5.67
CA TRP A 273 -4.11 15.65 4.22
C TRP A 273 -3.13 16.64 3.61
N ASP A 274 -3.05 17.85 4.14
CA ASP A 274 -2.15 18.88 3.60
C ASP A 274 -0.68 18.50 3.86
N THR A 275 -0.37 17.84 4.99
CA THR A 275 0.95 17.28 5.28
C THR A 275 1.27 16.13 4.31
N ILE A 276 0.30 15.22 4.07
CA ILE A 276 0.49 14.10 3.12
C ILE A 276 0.84 14.63 1.74
N ILE A 277 0.06 15.58 1.21
CA ILE A 277 0.30 16.15 -0.13
C ILE A 277 1.64 16.89 -0.20
N LYS A 278 2.00 17.65 0.84
CA LYS A 278 3.25 18.41 0.91
C LYS A 278 4.48 17.49 0.90
N GLU A 279 4.42 16.36 1.58
CA GLU A 279 5.53 15.41 1.70
C GLU A 279 5.61 14.43 0.53
N SER A 280 4.50 14.17 -0.14
CA SER A 280 4.38 13.17 -1.21
C SER A 280 5.22 13.56 -2.44
N LEU A 281 6.16 12.71 -2.83
CA LEU A 281 6.94 12.88 -4.06
C LEU A 281 6.09 12.78 -5.33
N PRO A 282 5.17 11.81 -5.47
CA PRO A 282 4.30 11.74 -6.64
C PRO A 282 3.45 12.99 -6.87
N ASP A 283 3.08 13.73 -5.83
CA ASP A 283 2.30 14.96 -5.98
C ASP A 283 3.08 16.11 -6.63
N CYS A 284 4.41 16.01 -6.71
CA CYS A 284 5.22 16.90 -7.58
C CYS A 284 4.86 16.76 -9.07
N TYR A 285 4.19 15.67 -9.43
CA TYR A 285 3.72 15.33 -10.78
C TYR A 285 2.19 15.29 -10.88
N ALA A 286 1.49 16.04 -10.02
CA ALA A 286 0.02 16.03 -9.94
C ALA A 286 -0.66 16.33 -11.28
N ASP A 287 -0.15 17.32 -12.01
CA ASP A 287 -0.62 17.73 -13.35
C ASP A 287 -0.37 16.67 -14.45
N LEU A 288 0.52 15.70 -14.18
CA LEU A 288 0.79 14.56 -15.04
C LEU A 288 0.00 13.30 -14.60
N GLY A 289 -0.99 13.49 -13.74
CA GLY A 289 -1.91 12.42 -13.29
C GLY A 289 -1.43 11.64 -12.07
N TYR A 290 -0.45 12.15 -11.30
CA TYR A 290 0.02 11.53 -10.06
C TYR A 290 -0.52 12.20 -8.79
N GLN A 291 -1.55 13.02 -8.90
CA GLN A 291 -2.22 13.62 -7.75
C GLN A 291 -2.76 12.54 -6.81
N THR A 292 -2.38 12.60 -5.56
CA THR A 292 -2.89 11.69 -4.52
C THR A 292 -4.38 11.90 -4.29
N VAL A 293 -5.15 10.80 -4.28
CA VAL A 293 -6.61 10.81 -4.14
C VAL A 293 -7.06 10.21 -2.82
N SER A 294 -6.45 9.12 -2.38
CA SER A 294 -6.78 8.43 -1.13
C SER A 294 -5.58 7.64 -0.64
N THR A 295 -5.79 6.82 0.38
CA THR A 295 -4.81 5.84 0.83
C THR A 295 -5.30 4.42 0.56
N ASN A 296 -4.41 3.44 0.67
CA ASN A 296 -4.76 2.03 0.73
C ASN A 296 -5.58 1.70 2.00
N PRO A 297 -6.11 0.47 2.15
CA PRO A 297 -6.97 0.09 3.28
C PRO A 297 -6.40 0.33 4.68
N CYS A 298 -5.09 0.23 4.84
CA CYS A 298 -4.42 0.39 6.14
C CYS A 298 -3.92 1.83 6.38
N GLY A 299 -3.97 2.71 5.38
CA GLY A 299 -3.65 4.13 5.52
C GLY A 299 -2.17 4.48 5.40
N GLU A 300 -1.27 3.49 5.23
CA GLU A 300 0.17 3.70 5.24
C GLU A 300 0.73 4.29 3.94
N ILE A 301 -0.02 4.22 2.84
CA ILE A 301 0.47 4.72 1.55
C ILE A 301 -0.58 5.58 0.82
N PRO A 302 -0.31 6.88 0.65
CA PRO A 302 -1.10 7.74 -0.22
C PRO A 302 -0.79 7.45 -1.69
N LEU A 303 -1.85 7.29 -2.49
CA LEU A 303 -1.76 6.89 -3.89
C LEU A 303 -2.65 7.78 -4.78
N CYS A 304 -2.21 7.99 -6.02
CA CYS A 304 -3.06 8.52 -7.08
C CYS A 304 -3.98 7.44 -7.66
N SER A 305 -4.95 7.85 -8.46
CA SER A 305 -5.86 6.90 -9.11
C SER A 305 -5.11 5.90 -9.99
N TYR A 306 -5.46 4.62 -9.85
CA TYR A 306 -4.90 3.47 -10.57
C TYR A 306 -3.43 3.19 -10.26
N ASP A 307 -2.88 3.80 -9.21
CA ASP A 307 -1.56 3.46 -8.68
C ASP A 307 -1.68 2.30 -7.68
N SER A 308 -0.57 1.62 -7.44
CA SER A 308 -0.52 0.41 -6.63
C SER A 308 0.80 0.29 -5.87
N CYS A 309 0.78 -0.47 -4.79
CA CYS A 309 1.97 -0.73 -3.98
C CYS A 309 2.20 -2.24 -3.81
N ARG A 310 3.46 -2.62 -3.88
CA ARG A 310 4.03 -3.93 -3.52
C ARG A 310 4.86 -3.74 -2.29
N LEU A 311 4.80 -4.70 -1.37
CA LEU A 311 5.41 -4.57 -0.05
C LEU A 311 6.54 -5.57 0.15
N LEU A 312 7.62 -5.09 0.76
CA LEU A 312 8.77 -5.86 1.20
C LEU A 312 9.32 -5.22 2.48
N ALA A 313 9.64 -6.03 3.50
CA ALA A 313 10.19 -5.54 4.74
C ALA A 313 11.59 -6.06 5.01
N LEU A 314 12.42 -5.22 5.61
CA LEU A 314 13.67 -5.58 6.24
C LEU A 314 13.39 -5.94 7.71
N ASN A 315 13.83 -7.12 8.15
CA ASN A 315 13.68 -7.57 9.52
C ASN A 315 14.78 -6.96 10.39
N LEU A 316 14.45 -5.89 11.10
CA LEU A 316 15.42 -5.08 11.86
C LEU A 316 16.14 -5.87 12.96
N TYR A 317 15.47 -6.83 13.61
CA TYR A 317 16.06 -7.66 14.63
C TYR A 317 17.29 -8.42 14.12
N SER A 318 17.28 -8.85 12.87
CA SER A 318 18.36 -9.63 12.26
C SER A 318 19.68 -8.89 12.05
N TYR A 319 19.68 -7.58 12.26
CA TYR A 319 20.89 -6.74 12.19
C TYR A 319 21.49 -6.47 13.57
N VAL A 320 20.89 -6.98 14.64
CA VAL A 320 21.45 -6.83 16.00
C VAL A 320 22.47 -7.93 16.27
N GLU A 321 23.70 -7.55 16.48
CA GLU A 321 24.78 -8.43 16.92
C GLU A 321 24.78 -8.50 18.45
N ASN A 322 25.07 -9.67 19.03
CA ASN A 322 25.06 -9.93 20.47
C ASN A 322 23.77 -9.48 21.18
N PRO A 323 22.57 -9.87 20.68
CA PRO A 323 21.30 -9.39 21.19
C PRO A 323 21.15 -9.70 22.70
N PHE A 324 20.49 -8.79 23.43
CA PHE A 324 20.22 -8.92 24.87
C PHE A 324 21.46 -8.95 25.77
N THR A 325 22.60 -8.46 25.30
CA THR A 325 23.84 -8.33 26.09
C THR A 325 24.28 -6.88 26.19
N SER A 326 25.26 -6.62 27.07
CA SER A 326 25.88 -5.28 27.16
C SER A 326 26.68 -4.88 25.91
N GLU A 327 26.98 -5.83 25.03
CA GLU A 327 27.71 -5.64 23.77
C GLU A 327 26.78 -5.60 22.56
N ALA A 328 25.48 -5.53 22.79
CA ALA A 328 24.49 -5.48 21.72
C ALA A 328 24.71 -4.22 20.85
N LYS A 329 24.78 -4.41 19.55
CA LYS A 329 24.94 -3.33 18.57
C LYS A 329 24.23 -3.64 17.27
N PHE A 330 23.80 -2.60 16.56
CA PHE A 330 23.18 -2.72 15.27
C PHE A 330 24.25 -2.67 14.15
N ASN A 331 24.23 -3.63 13.23
CA ASN A 331 25.16 -3.69 12.10
C ASN A 331 24.68 -2.81 10.95
N PHE A 332 25.00 -1.53 10.99
CA PHE A 332 24.61 -0.55 9.97
C PHE A 332 25.20 -0.87 8.60
N GLU A 333 26.42 -1.42 8.52
CA GLU A 333 27.05 -1.70 7.22
C GLU A 333 26.31 -2.81 6.46
N LEU A 334 25.91 -3.87 7.18
CA LEU A 334 25.08 -4.92 6.62
C LEU A 334 23.68 -4.41 6.25
N PHE A 335 23.10 -3.57 7.11
CA PHE A 335 21.78 -2.97 6.89
C PHE A 335 21.74 -2.05 5.67
N LYS A 336 22.76 -1.19 5.47
CA LYS A 336 22.91 -0.37 4.26
C LYS A 336 22.92 -1.21 3.00
N LYS A 337 23.77 -2.25 2.97
CA LYS A 337 23.86 -3.17 1.83
C LYS A 337 22.51 -3.82 1.53
N HIS A 338 21.83 -4.34 2.54
CA HIS A 338 20.55 -5.02 2.36
C HIS A 338 19.42 -4.04 2.02
N SER A 339 19.47 -2.79 2.47
CA SER A 339 18.51 -1.74 2.08
C SER A 339 18.61 -1.44 0.57
N GLN A 340 19.82 -1.39 0.02
CA GLN A 340 20.02 -1.24 -1.43
C GLN A 340 19.51 -2.46 -2.19
N LEU A 341 19.79 -3.68 -1.72
CA LEU A 341 19.33 -4.92 -2.35
C LEU A 341 17.81 -5.04 -2.27
N ALA A 342 17.19 -4.67 -1.15
CA ALA A 342 15.74 -4.68 -0.99
C ALA A 342 15.05 -3.77 -2.02
N GLN A 343 15.58 -2.57 -2.26
CA GLN A 343 15.05 -1.66 -3.27
C GLN A 343 15.23 -2.21 -4.69
N LYS A 344 16.35 -2.89 -4.96
CA LYS A 344 16.61 -3.55 -6.25
C LYS A 344 15.63 -4.69 -6.49
N ILE A 345 15.45 -5.57 -5.52
CA ILE A 345 14.46 -6.67 -5.56
C ILE A 345 13.05 -6.14 -5.78
N MET A 346 12.69 -5.03 -5.16
CA MET A 346 11.38 -4.41 -5.36
C MET A 346 11.16 -3.90 -6.78
N ASP A 347 12.19 -3.38 -7.45
CA ASP A 347 12.09 -3.00 -8.87
C ASP A 347 11.90 -4.23 -9.78
N ASP A 348 12.55 -5.36 -9.45
CA ASP A 348 12.35 -6.63 -10.16
C ASP A 348 10.93 -7.18 -9.97
N ILE A 349 10.35 -7.01 -8.77
CA ILE A 349 8.94 -7.36 -8.50
C ILE A 349 7.99 -6.53 -9.35
N ILE A 350 8.35 -5.29 -9.74
CA ILE A 350 7.54 -4.52 -10.69
C ILE A 350 7.55 -5.17 -12.08
N ASP A 351 8.68 -5.65 -12.55
CA ASP A 351 8.75 -6.36 -13.83
C ASP A 351 7.93 -7.66 -13.80
N LEU A 352 7.99 -8.40 -12.68
CA LEU A 352 7.12 -9.56 -12.46
C LEU A 352 5.64 -9.19 -12.41
N GLU A 353 5.29 -8.05 -11.81
CA GLU A 353 3.90 -7.54 -11.81
C GLU A 353 3.42 -7.20 -13.21
N MET A 354 4.27 -6.60 -14.06
CA MET A 354 3.91 -6.34 -15.45
C MET A 354 3.57 -7.65 -16.19
N GLU A 355 4.34 -8.72 -16.00
CA GLU A 355 4.05 -10.04 -16.55
C GLU A 355 2.72 -10.62 -15.99
N LYS A 356 2.40 -10.37 -14.70
CA LYS A 356 1.11 -10.79 -14.10
C LYS A 356 -0.07 -10.01 -14.67
N ILE A 357 0.09 -8.70 -14.87
CA ILE A 357 -0.96 -7.87 -15.49
C ILE A 357 -1.24 -8.33 -16.91
N ASP A 358 -0.21 -8.69 -17.68
CA ASP A 358 -0.38 -9.23 -19.03
C ASP A 358 -1.20 -10.55 -19.01
N LYS A 359 -0.92 -11.46 -18.07
CA LYS A 359 -1.72 -12.68 -17.88
C LYS A 359 -3.16 -12.40 -17.46
N ILE A 360 -3.39 -11.35 -16.66
CA ILE A 360 -4.75 -10.92 -16.31
C ILE A 360 -5.49 -10.43 -17.55
N LEU A 361 -4.86 -9.61 -18.40
CA LEU A 361 -5.43 -9.11 -19.64
C LEU A 361 -5.71 -10.23 -20.64
N GLU A 362 -4.79 -11.20 -20.77
CA GLU A 362 -5.00 -12.42 -21.58
C GLU A 362 -6.20 -13.22 -21.07
N LYS A 363 -6.35 -13.38 -19.75
CA LYS A 363 -7.50 -14.07 -19.16
C LYS A 363 -8.81 -13.35 -19.46
N ILE A 364 -8.85 -12.03 -19.32
CA ILE A 364 -10.03 -11.21 -19.63
C ILE A 364 -10.40 -11.39 -21.13
N ALA A 365 -9.41 -11.30 -22.02
CA ALA A 365 -9.63 -11.48 -23.46
C ALA A 365 -10.21 -12.85 -23.79
N SER A 366 -9.75 -13.92 -23.13
CA SER A 366 -10.16 -15.30 -23.34
C SER A 366 -11.51 -15.69 -22.73
N ASP A 367 -12.08 -14.87 -21.84
CA ASP A 367 -13.39 -15.15 -21.26
C ASP A 367 -14.49 -15.10 -22.32
N PRO A 368 -15.45 -16.03 -22.30
CA PRO A 368 -16.46 -16.14 -23.34
C PRO A 368 -17.57 -15.08 -23.27
N GLU A 369 -17.54 -14.21 -22.27
CA GLU A 369 -18.55 -13.17 -22.06
C GLU A 369 -18.49 -12.08 -23.13
N ASP A 370 -19.60 -11.36 -23.27
CA ASP A 370 -19.71 -10.21 -24.16
C ASP A 370 -18.68 -9.13 -23.83
N ALA A 371 -18.15 -8.48 -24.87
CA ALA A 371 -17.14 -7.42 -24.70
C ALA A 371 -17.61 -6.27 -23.78
N SER A 372 -18.91 -5.96 -23.79
CA SER A 372 -19.48 -4.92 -22.95
C SER A 372 -19.40 -5.25 -21.45
N ILE A 373 -19.42 -6.52 -21.08
CA ILE A 373 -19.28 -6.99 -19.69
C ILE A 373 -17.81 -6.91 -19.26
N LYS A 374 -16.88 -7.27 -20.15
CA LYS A 374 -15.43 -7.29 -19.87
C LYS A 374 -14.76 -5.92 -19.86
N LEU A 375 -15.40 -4.93 -20.45
CA LEU A 375 -14.81 -3.62 -20.75
C LEU A 375 -14.25 -2.88 -19.51
N THR A 376 -14.99 -2.90 -18.40
CA THR A 376 -14.56 -2.20 -17.19
C THR A 376 -13.28 -2.82 -16.61
N GLU A 377 -13.22 -4.15 -16.52
CA GLU A 377 -12.04 -4.86 -16.02
C GLU A 377 -10.82 -4.65 -16.92
N GLU A 378 -10.99 -4.76 -18.25
CA GLU A 378 -9.93 -4.53 -19.22
C GLU A 378 -9.35 -3.11 -19.10
N GLN A 379 -10.21 -2.10 -19.14
CA GLN A 379 -9.79 -0.70 -19.01
C GLN A 379 -9.11 -0.41 -17.67
N LEU A 380 -9.59 -1.01 -16.58
CA LEU A 380 -8.99 -0.90 -15.25
C LEU A 380 -7.53 -1.39 -15.27
N TRP A 381 -7.30 -2.61 -15.77
CA TRP A 381 -5.95 -3.19 -15.78
C TRP A 381 -5.02 -2.50 -16.77
N LEU A 382 -5.51 -1.98 -17.88
CA LEU A 382 -4.71 -1.14 -18.79
C LEU A 382 -4.25 0.17 -18.12
N LYS A 383 -5.11 0.83 -17.33
CA LYS A 383 -4.74 2.02 -16.57
C LYS A 383 -3.71 1.71 -15.48
N ILE A 384 -3.89 0.60 -14.75
CA ILE A 384 -2.95 0.14 -13.73
C ILE A 384 -1.60 -0.21 -14.36
N LYS A 385 -1.61 -0.92 -15.50
CA LYS A 385 -0.39 -1.24 -16.26
C LYS A 385 0.39 0.02 -16.60
N ASN A 386 -0.26 0.97 -17.24
CA ASN A 386 0.36 2.25 -17.62
C ASN A 386 0.93 3.01 -16.42
N LYS A 387 0.19 3.04 -15.29
CA LYS A 387 0.65 3.72 -14.07
C LYS A 387 1.85 2.99 -13.43
N THR A 388 1.81 1.67 -13.37
CA THR A 388 2.89 0.82 -12.85
C THR A 388 4.16 0.96 -13.68
N GLU A 389 4.05 0.90 -15.00
CA GLU A 389 5.17 1.01 -15.93
C GLU A 389 5.87 2.37 -15.82
N LYS A 390 5.11 3.45 -15.85
CA LYS A 390 5.65 4.82 -15.87
C LYS A 390 6.19 5.30 -14.54
N GLY A 391 5.55 4.95 -13.44
CA GLY A 391 5.93 5.40 -12.09
C GLY A 391 6.86 4.45 -11.36
N ARG A 392 6.75 3.15 -11.59
CA ARG A 392 7.54 2.11 -10.95
C ARG A 392 7.63 2.27 -9.42
N ARG A 393 6.49 2.50 -8.77
CA ARG A 393 6.41 2.69 -7.32
C ARG A 393 6.74 1.40 -6.58
N THR A 394 7.63 1.48 -5.58
CA THR A 394 7.99 0.40 -4.65
C THR A 394 7.55 0.73 -3.24
N GLY A 395 7.58 -0.24 -2.34
CA GLY A 395 7.24 -0.09 -0.94
C GLY A 395 8.18 -0.89 -0.05
N VAL A 396 9.45 -0.45 0.05
CA VAL A 396 10.41 -1.01 1.00
C VAL A 396 10.14 -0.44 2.38
N GLY A 397 9.98 -1.32 3.37
CA GLY A 397 9.75 -0.95 4.75
C GLY A 397 10.53 -1.80 5.74
N THR A 398 10.10 -1.77 6.98
CA THR A 398 10.74 -2.50 8.07
C THR A 398 9.72 -3.32 8.86
N THR A 399 10.20 -4.34 9.56
CA THR A 399 9.47 -5.10 10.57
C THR A 399 10.39 -5.36 11.77
N ALA A 400 9.84 -5.84 12.88
CA ALA A 400 10.58 -6.18 14.10
C ALA A 400 11.36 -5.01 14.74
N GLU A 401 10.82 -3.78 14.66
CA GLU A 401 11.45 -2.62 15.30
C GLU A 401 11.43 -2.75 16.83
N GLY A 402 10.32 -3.18 17.42
CA GLY A 402 10.22 -3.41 18.85
C GLY A 402 11.20 -4.47 19.34
N ASP A 403 11.37 -5.55 18.58
CA ASP A 403 12.32 -6.62 18.88
C ASP A 403 13.77 -6.13 18.80
N MET A 404 14.10 -5.34 17.77
CA MET A 404 15.39 -4.68 17.62
C MET A 404 15.71 -3.79 18.84
N LEU A 405 14.78 -2.92 19.23
CA LEU A 405 14.97 -2.03 20.37
C LEU A 405 15.15 -2.82 21.67
N ALA A 406 14.35 -3.85 21.90
CA ALA A 406 14.47 -4.74 23.06
C ALA A 406 15.83 -5.45 23.09
N ALA A 407 16.29 -5.99 21.96
CA ALA A 407 17.57 -6.66 21.83
C ALA A 407 18.78 -5.74 22.08
N LEU A 408 18.64 -4.45 21.77
CA LEU A 408 19.62 -3.40 22.04
C LEU A 408 19.53 -2.82 23.46
N GLY A 409 18.57 -3.27 24.27
CA GLY A 409 18.33 -2.72 25.62
C GLY A 409 17.74 -1.31 25.63
N LEU A 410 17.10 -0.89 24.51
CA LEU A 410 16.44 0.41 24.38
C LEU A 410 14.94 0.29 24.74
N ARG A 411 14.49 1.08 25.71
CA ARG A 411 13.08 1.09 26.10
C ARG A 411 12.24 1.71 24.99
N TYR A 412 11.27 0.96 24.47
CA TYR A 412 10.32 1.46 23.47
C TYR A 412 9.63 2.76 23.94
N GLY A 413 9.57 3.76 23.05
CA GLY A 413 8.98 5.07 23.34
C GLY A 413 9.85 6.00 24.19
N SER A 414 11.09 5.62 24.54
CA SER A 414 12.05 6.56 25.15
C SER A 414 12.70 7.44 24.09
N GLU A 415 13.21 8.60 24.50
CA GLU A 415 13.95 9.53 23.64
C GLU A 415 15.11 8.82 22.90
N LYS A 416 15.92 8.06 23.62
CA LYS A 416 17.03 7.27 23.02
C LYS A 416 16.55 6.25 21.99
N ALA A 417 15.42 5.58 22.22
CA ALA A 417 14.86 4.65 21.26
C ALA A 417 14.33 5.38 20.02
N THR A 418 13.73 6.56 20.19
CA THR A 418 13.24 7.39 19.09
C THR A 418 14.39 7.91 18.22
N GLU A 419 15.46 8.43 18.84
CA GLU A 419 16.67 8.87 18.13
C GLU A 419 17.33 7.72 17.36
N PHE A 420 17.38 6.53 17.96
CA PHE A 420 17.92 5.35 17.30
C PHE A 420 17.04 4.90 16.11
N SER A 421 15.73 4.89 16.28
CA SER A 421 14.77 4.59 15.23
C SER A 421 14.88 5.59 14.06
N GLU A 422 15.03 6.89 14.36
CA GLU A 422 15.28 7.92 13.35
C GLU A 422 16.54 7.60 12.53
N LEU A 423 17.65 7.24 13.19
CA LEU A 423 18.90 6.89 12.52
C LEU A 423 18.74 5.67 11.60
N VAL A 424 18.02 4.63 12.05
CA VAL A 424 17.75 3.41 11.24
C VAL A 424 16.92 3.78 10.00
N HIS A 425 15.83 4.52 10.16
CA HIS A 425 14.95 4.87 9.05
C HIS A 425 15.56 5.91 8.11
N LYS A 426 16.38 6.83 8.62
CA LYS A 426 17.19 7.73 7.80
C LYS A 426 18.18 6.94 6.93
N THR A 427 18.84 5.92 7.50
CA THR A 427 19.75 5.04 6.76
C THR A 427 19.00 4.29 5.66
N LEU A 428 17.84 3.70 5.98
CA LEU A 428 16.98 3.04 5.00
C LEU A 428 16.62 3.97 3.84
N ALA A 429 16.19 5.20 4.14
CA ALA A 429 15.78 6.17 3.13
C ALA A 429 16.94 6.52 2.19
N ILE A 430 18.11 6.85 2.73
CA ILE A 430 19.29 7.18 1.93
C ILE A 430 19.67 6.01 1.01
N GLU A 431 19.75 4.80 1.55
CA GLU A 431 20.25 3.65 0.81
C GLU A 431 19.23 3.12 -0.23
N ALA A 432 17.94 3.18 0.05
CA ALA A 432 16.91 2.85 -0.93
C ALA A 432 16.91 3.84 -2.12
N TYR A 433 17.02 5.14 -1.84
CA TYR A 433 17.11 6.16 -2.89
C TYR A 433 18.43 6.07 -3.66
N ARG A 434 19.55 5.77 -3.01
CA ARG A 434 20.84 5.50 -3.67
C ARG A 434 20.72 4.31 -4.64
N SER A 435 20.10 3.23 -4.22
CA SER A 435 19.83 2.06 -5.07
C SER A 435 18.96 2.45 -6.28
N SER A 436 17.92 3.24 -6.06
CA SER A 436 17.04 3.71 -7.14
C SER A 436 17.78 4.60 -8.15
N VAL A 437 18.74 5.43 -7.71
CA VAL A 437 19.63 6.21 -8.59
C VAL A 437 20.59 5.29 -9.36
N THR A 438 21.17 4.30 -8.70
CA THR A 438 22.03 3.30 -9.35
C THR A 438 21.26 2.55 -10.44
N MET A 439 20.06 2.09 -10.14
CA MET A 439 19.19 1.46 -11.14
C MET A 439 18.78 2.41 -12.26
N ALA A 440 18.62 3.71 -12.01
CA ALA A 440 18.38 4.67 -13.09
C ALA A 440 19.54 4.76 -14.08
N LYS A 441 20.78 4.65 -13.60
CA LYS A 441 21.98 4.58 -14.47
C LYS A 441 22.03 3.30 -15.31
N GLU A 442 21.55 2.17 -14.77
CA GLU A 442 21.60 0.84 -15.37
C GLU A 442 20.38 0.52 -16.25
N ARG A 443 19.19 0.96 -15.80
CA ARG A 443 17.86 0.54 -16.33
C ARG A 443 17.01 1.70 -16.84
N GLY A 444 17.50 2.95 -16.70
CA GLY A 444 16.75 4.18 -17.01
C GLY A 444 15.91 4.69 -15.84
N ALA A 445 15.72 6.01 -15.78
CA ALA A 445 14.84 6.65 -14.78
C ALA A 445 13.36 6.40 -15.10
N PHE A 446 12.48 6.61 -14.10
CA PHE A 446 11.04 6.59 -14.37
C PHE A 446 10.66 7.74 -15.34
N GLU A 447 9.64 7.49 -16.18
CA GLU A 447 9.38 8.25 -17.41
C GLU A 447 9.26 9.78 -17.22
N VAL A 448 8.60 10.20 -16.14
CA VAL A 448 8.28 11.62 -15.93
C VAL A 448 9.23 12.34 -14.96
N TYR A 449 10.37 11.73 -14.62
CA TYR A 449 11.33 12.31 -13.67
C TYR A 449 11.76 13.71 -14.08
N ASP A 450 11.67 14.65 -13.17
CA ASP A 450 12.13 16.04 -13.34
C ASP A 450 12.58 16.63 -12.00
N THR A 451 13.87 16.90 -11.88
CA THR A 451 14.49 17.46 -10.67
C THR A 451 13.89 18.81 -10.27
N GLU A 452 13.52 19.66 -11.25
CA GLU A 452 12.98 20.98 -10.97
C GLU A 452 11.60 20.92 -10.29
N ARG A 453 10.80 19.89 -10.60
CA ARG A 453 9.51 19.65 -9.94
C ARG A 453 9.68 19.28 -8.47
N GLU A 454 10.73 18.55 -8.13
CA GLU A 454 10.97 18.01 -6.79
C GLU A 454 11.81 18.90 -5.87
N LYS A 455 12.49 19.91 -6.41
CA LYS A 455 13.50 20.70 -5.68
C LYS A 455 13.03 21.34 -4.36
N ASN A 456 11.74 21.58 -4.21
CA ASN A 456 11.13 22.17 -3.02
C ASN A 456 10.36 21.14 -2.17
N ASN A 457 10.35 19.86 -2.55
CA ASN A 457 9.68 18.84 -1.76
C ASN A 457 10.44 18.61 -0.44
N PRO A 458 9.78 18.65 0.74
CA PRO A 458 10.46 18.56 2.03
C PRO A 458 11.25 17.27 2.23
N PHE A 459 10.74 16.14 1.71
CA PHE A 459 11.45 14.87 1.79
C PHE A 459 12.75 14.91 0.97
N VAL A 460 12.72 15.47 -0.24
CA VAL A 460 13.92 15.65 -1.08
C VAL A 460 14.93 16.58 -0.43
N LEU A 461 14.46 17.64 0.21
CA LEU A 461 15.34 18.55 0.97
C LEU A 461 16.03 17.84 2.12
N ARG A 462 15.31 16.99 2.88
CA ARG A 462 15.92 16.17 3.94
C ARG A 462 16.95 15.18 3.39
N LEU A 463 16.70 14.56 2.23
CA LEU A 463 17.70 13.71 1.56
C LEU A 463 18.93 14.50 1.16
N LYS A 464 18.76 15.70 0.61
CA LYS A 464 19.85 16.60 0.22
C LYS A 464 20.71 17.01 1.42
N ASP A 465 20.07 17.34 2.53
CA ASP A 465 20.79 17.73 3.76
C ASP A 465 21.55 16.54 4.39
N ALA A 466 20.97 15.34 4.30
CA ALA A 466 21.55 14.12 4.83
C ALA A 466 22.68 13.55 3.95
N ASP A 467 22.57 13.68 2.63
CA ASP A 467 23.52 13.18 1.66
C ASP A 467 23.51 14.04 0.37
N PRO A 468 24.34 15.12 0.34
CA PRO A 468 24.43 16.02 -0.81
C PRO A 468 24.93 15.33 -2.10
N GLU A 469 25.75 14.28 -1.97
CA GLU A 469 26.26 13.53 -3.11
C GLU A 469 25.14 12.72 -3.77
N LEU A 470 24.33 12.01 -2.98
CA LEU A 470 23.14 11.32 -3.46
C LEU A 470 22.21 12.28 -4.19
N TYR A 471 21.94 13.47 -3.62
CA TYR A 471 21.10 14.47 -4.28
C TYR A 471 21.68 14.92 -5.63
N SER A 472 22.99 15.16 -5.71
CA SER A 472 23.67 15.55 -6.96
C SER A 472 23.56 14.45 -8.02
N GLU A 473 23.74 13.19 -7.62
CA GLU A 473 23.59 12.05 -8.53
C GLU A 473 22.14 11.88 -8.99
N MET A 474 21.17 12.02 -8.07
CA MET A 474 19.74 11.97 -8.37
C MET A 474 19.34 13.07 -9.36
N ALA A 475 19.85 14.29 -9.18
CA ALA A 475 19.61 15.40 -10.10
C ALA A 475 20.17 15.14 -11.50
N LYS A 476 21.31 14.45 -11.58
CA LYS A 476 22.01 14.18 -12.86
C LYS A 476 21.45 12.99 -13.62
N TYR A 477 21.13 11.91 -12.92
CA TYR A 477 20.79 10.62 -13.53
C TYR A 477 19.32 10.24 -13.38
N GLY A 478 18.57 10.96 -12.53
CA GLY A 478 17.24 10.57 -12.11
C GLY A 478 17.26 9.43 -11.10
N ARG A 479 16.09 8.88 -10.84
CA ARG A 479 15.90 7.63 -10.10
C ARG A 479 14.93 6.71 -10.81
N ARG A 480 15.05 5.42 -10.58
CA ARG A 480 14.25 4.38 -11.24
C ARG A 480 12.78 4.39 -10.82
N ASN A 481 12.48 4.81 -9.58
CA ASN A 481 11.19 4.65 -8.94
C ASN A 481 10.64 6.01 -8.48
N ILE A 482 9.36 6.30 -8.72
CA ILE A 482 8.72 7.57 -8.34
C ILE A 482 8.65 7.74 -6.81
N ALA A 483 8.49 6.64 -6.07
CA ALA A 483 8.61 6.56 -4.62
C ALA A 483 9.12 5.17 -4.23
N CYS A 484 9.88 5.08 -3.11
CA CYS A 484 10.61 3.87 -2.75
C CYS A 484 10.09 3.21 -1.47
N LEU A 485 9.58 3.98 -0.50
CA LEU A 485 9.41 3.55 0.88
C LEU A 485 7.95 3.47 1.31
N THR A 486 7.67 2.50 2.17
CA THR A 486 6.36 2.34 2.85
C THR A 486 6.54 1.48 4.09
N ILE A 487 6.01 1.93 5.24
CA ILE A 487 5.97 1.13 6.46
C ILE A 487 4.59 0.50 6.58
N ALA A 488 4.50 -0.79 6.24
CA ALA A 488 3.27 -1.56 6.38
C ALA A 488 2.93 -1.81 7.86
N PRO A 489 1.64 -2.03 8.21
CA PRO A 489 1.24 -2.30 9.60
C PRO A 489 1.92 -3.56 10.15
N THR A 490 2.75 -3.41 11.17
CA THR A 490 3.55 -4.51 11.73
C THR A 490 2.67 -5.65 12.29
N GLY A 491 1.54 -5.33 12.90
CA GLY A 491 0.60 -6.33 13.41
C GLY A 491 -0.03 -7.25 12.36
N THR A 492 0.07 -6.93 11.08
CA THR A 492 -0.39 -7.78 9.96
C THR A 492 0.75 -8.43 9.18
N THR A 493 1.97 -8.03 9.44
CA THR A 493 3.19 -8.52 8.77
C THR A 493 4.02 -9.46 9.65
N SER A 494 3.72 -9.50 10.94
CA SER A 494 4.36 -10.39 11.91
C SER A 494 3.76 -11.80 11.91
#